data_a5d1ea74eac751c427e4fb6257ef3fa5
#
_entry.id   a5d1ea74eac751c427e4fb6257ef3fa5
#
_cell.length_a   1.000
_cell.length_b   1.000
_cell.length_c   1.000
_cell.angle_alpha   90.00
_cell.angle_beta   90.00
_cell.angle_gamma   90.00
#
_symmetry.space_group_name_H-M   'P 1'
#
loop_
_entity.id
_entity.type
_entity.pdbx_description
1 polymer ?
#
loop_
_entity_poly.entity_id
_entity_poly.type
_entity_poly.pdbx_seq_one_letter_code
_entity_poly.pdbx_strand_id
1 'polypeptide(L)'
;MRSSLRTALAVTVVATVGIALSGCAGPGGSTGGGGDATSIEDALEEGGTLTYWAWAPSSEAQVAAFEKAYPNVDVKLVNAGSGVDAYTKLQNTIKAGKGAPDVAQLEDTAVPQFALSDSLVDLTAYGLDELEDQYTVGTWSAVASDGKLFGLPQDSGPMSLYYNKRVFDQHGIAVPTTWDEYVAAAKTLHEADPSTYLTSDNGDGLFASSLIWQAGGRPFQVDGTKVTIDLQDEGTLKWTSVWNELVENELLAPTAAYSDDWYKQLGSGQIASLISAAWLPSLLQTAAADGAGDWRAAPMPTYDGTPASANYGGSAQVVIKQSEQQALAAGFVEWLNNSPEGIQLLIDSGSFPSTTADIDSPASLDLATEYFGGQKINEVAQASGESVSEGWQYLPFQVYAQTIFPDTVGQSYANNTDLNEGLKDWQDALVKYGNEQGFEVVTK
;
A
#
# COMPACT_ATOMS: atom_id res chain seq x y z
N MET A 1 15.76 48.86 46.48
CA MET A 1 15.93 50.33 46.27
C MET A 1 15.29 50.63 44.93
N ARG A 2 14.18 51.30 45.02
CA ARG A 2 13.76 52.53 44.32
C ARG A 2 13.69 52.35 42.79
N SER A 3 12.57 52.38 42.21
CA SER A 3 11.42 53.33 42.10
C SER A 3 11.39 53.85 40.68
N SER A 4 10.28 53.60 40.00
CA SER A 4 9.18 54.55 39.68
C SER A 4 9.45 55.29 38.36
N LEU A 5 8.56 55.67 37.54
CA LEU A 5 7.18 56.08 37.52
C LEU A 5 6.80 56.42 36.05
N ARG A 6 5.61 55.98 35.61
CA ARG A 6 4.56 56.78 34.94
C ARG A 6 4.94 57.87 33.90
N THR A 7 4.29 57.92 32.73
CA THR A 7 3.09 58.74 32.57
C THR A 7 2.44 58.51 31.21
N ALA A 8 1.14 58.37 31.20
CA ALA A 8 0.23 58.40 30.06
C ALA A 8 -0.02 59.85 29.62
N LEU A 9 -0.36 60.02 28.34
CA LEU A 9 -1.34 61.08 27.95
C LEU A 9 -2.03 60.71 26.65
N ALA A 10 -3.32 60.76 26.69
CA ALA A 10 -4.28 60.71 25.60
C ALA A 10 -4.64 62.12 25.17
N VAL A 11 -5.11 62.25 23.91
CA VAL A 11 -6.07 63.30 23.43
C VAL A 11 -6.31 62.97 21.94
N THR A 12 -7.40 62.50 21.48
CA THR A 12 -8.78 62.90 21.23
C THR A 12 -9.02 63.86 20.03
N VAL A 13 -9.88 63.35 19.10
CA VAL A 13 -10.96 64.06 18.35
C VAL A 13 -10.51 64.82 17.07
N VAL A 14 -11.17 64.74 15.92
CA VAL A 14 -12.56 64.95 15.54
C VAL A 14 -12.84 64.51 14.10
N ALA A 15 -14.01 64.03 13.84
CA ALA A 15 -14.66 63.65 12.60
C ALA A 15 -14.92 64.76 11.60
N THR A 16 -15.10 64.40 10.31
CA THR A 16 -16.13 64.99 9.46
C THR A 16 -16.56 64.08 8.32
N VAL A 17 -17.80 63.93 8.25
CA VAL A 17 -18.84 63.43 7.40
C VAL A 17 -18.77 63.94 5.98
N GLY A 18 -19.04 63.09 5.03
CA GLY A 18 -19.36 63.43 3.67
C GLY A 18 -20.16 62.30 2.98
N ILE A 19 -21.46 62.47 2.91
CA ILE A 19 -22.47 61.62 2.29
C ILE A 19 -22.57 61.95 0.81
N ALA A 20 -22.61 60.94 -0.04
CA ALA A 20 -23.35 61.00 -1.30
C ALA A 20 -23.85 59.61 -1.71
N LEU A 21 -25.16 59.45 -1.69
CA LEU A 21 -25.98 58.33 -2.21
C LEU A 21 -26.02 58.36 -3.74
N SER A 22 -26.03 57.12 -4.29
CA SER A 22 -26.94 56.67 -5.39
C SER A 22 -26.52 55.22 -5.68
N GLY A 23 -27.22 54.30 -5.51
CA GLY A 23 -28.44 53.61 -5.63
C GLY A 23 -28.66 52.98 -7.00
N CYS A 24 -28.55 51.59 -7.05
CA CYS A 24 -29.45 50.78 -7.89
C CYS A 24 -29.38 49.32 -7.42
N ALA A 25 -30.50 48.81 -7.00
CA ALA A 25 -30.78 47.47 -6.58
C ALA A 25 -30.90 46.51 -7.77
N GLY A 26 -30.32 45.33 -7.65
CA GLY A 26 -30.66 44.14 -8.44
C GLY A 26 -30.55 42.89 -7.54
N PRO A 27 -31.40 41.89 -7.69
CA PRO A 27 -31.70 40.93 -6.64
C PRO A 27 -30.79 39.69 -6.63
N GLY A 28 -30.38 39.33 -5.45
CA GLY A 28 -30.28 37.96 -4.94
C GLY A 28 -29.33 36.99 -5.61
N GLY A 29 -28.14 36.88 -5.03
CA GLY A 29 -27.33 35.70 -5.11
C GLY A 29 -26.71 35.49 -3.73
N SER A 30 -27.11 34.43 -3.05
CA SER A 30 -26.45 34.01 -1.82
C SER A 30 -25.03 33.50 -2.14
N THR A 31 -24.05 34.31 -1.87
CA THR A 31 -22.66 33.83 -1.87
C THR A 31 -22.38 33.17 -0.54
N GLY A 32 -22.46 31.84 -0.53
CA GLY A 32 -21.73 31.05 0.46
C GLY A 32 -20.23 31.32 0.25
N GLY A 33 -19.55 31.71 1.31
CA GLY A 33 -18.10 31.92 1.28
C GLY A 33 -17.36 30.58 1.16
N GLY A 34 -17.06 30.17 -0.08
CA GLY A 34 -15.96 29.29 -0.40
C GLY A 34 -14.99 30.17 -1.15
N GLY A 35 -13.75 30.32 -0.67
CA GLY A 35 -12.67 30.78 -1.52
C GLY A 35 -12.56 29.81 -2.70
N ASP A 36 -12.56 30.31 -3.93
CA ASP A 36 -12.33 29.49 -5.10
C ASP A 36 -10.99 28.76 -4.91
N ALA A 37 -11.06 27.43 -4.71
CA ALA A 37 -9.87 26.61 -4.72
C ALA A 37 -9.25 26.76 -6.13
N THR A 38 -7.93 26.97 -6.19
CA THR A 38 -7.19 26.98 -7.46
C THR A 38 -7.47 25.65 -8.18
N SER A 39 -7.84 25.71 -9.45
CA SER A 39 -8.07 24.49 -10.24
C SER A 39 -6.76 23.73 -10.46
N ILE A 40 -6.85 22.45 -10.75
CA ILE A 40 -5.67 21.64 -11.11
C ILE A 40 -4.96 22.26 -12.32
N GLU A 41 -5.72 22.65 -13.35
CA GLU A 41 -5.16 23.23 -14.58
C GLU A 41 -4.40 24.52 -14.28
N ASP A 42 -5.00 25.45 -13.53
CA ASP A 42 -4.35 26.73 -13.18
C ASP A 42 -3.07 26.48 -12.36
N ALA A 43 -3.09 25.53 -11.42
CA ALA A 43 -1.93 25.17 -10.60
C ALA A 43 -0.79 24.55 -11.41
N LEU A 44 -1.10 23.69 -12.39
CA LEU A 44 -0.12 23.10 -13.30
C LEU A 44 0.48 24.14 -14.25
N GLU A 45 -0.30 25.15 -14.70
CA GLU A 45 0.20 26.25 -15.52
C GLU A 45 1.10 27.20 -14.74
N GLU A 46 0.72 27.54 -13.50
CA GLU A 46 1.51 28.39 -12.60
C GLU A 46 2.82 27.70 -12.21
N GLY A 47 2.76 26.40 -11.94
CA GLY A 47 3.89 25.60 -11.52
C GLY A 47 4.21 25.77 -10.05
N GLY A 48 5.35 25.21 -9.64
CA GLY A 48 5.79 25.26 -8.25
C GLY A 48 6.77 24.16 -7.92
N THR A 49 7.02 23.97 -6.62
CA THR A 49 7.90 22.89 -6.14
C THR A 49 7.08 21.93 -5.28
N LEU A 50 7.14 20.63 -5.57
CA LEU A 50 6.57 19.57 -4.77
C LEU A 50 7.67 18.72 -4.14
N THR A 51 7.45 18.24 -2.92
CA THR A 51 8.22 17.15 -2.31
C THR A 51 7.39 15.88 -2.37
N TYR A 52 7.92 14.84 -3.00
CA TYR A 52 7.24 13.55 -3.17
C TYR A 52 8.03 12.44 -2.47
N TRP A 53 7.40 11.76 -1.51
CA TRP A 53 7.96 10.59 -0.85
C TRP A 53 7.41 9.32 -1.51
N ALA A 54 8.30 8.54 -2.15
CA ALA A 54 7.93 7.30 -2.81
C ALA A 54 9.07 6.28 -2.79
N TRP A 55 8.70 5.02 -2.98
CA TRP A 55 9.65 3.91 -3.08
C TRP A 55 9.48 3.08 -4.36
N ALA A 56 8.40 3.31 -5.12
CA ALA A 56 8.16 2.55 -6.35
C ALA A 56 9.28 2.75 -7.37
N PRO A 57 9.75 1.67 -8.04
CA PRO A 57 10.81 1.77 -9.05
C PRO A 57 10.46 2.69 -10.23
N SER A 58 9.17 2.87 -10.54
CA SER A 58 8.68 3.77 -11.59
C SER A 58 8.84 5.26 -11.27
N SER A 59 8.99 5.63 -9.98
CA SER A 59 8.86 7.02 -9.51
C SER A 59 9.84 7.98 -10.17
N GLU A 60 11.11 7.58 -10.36
CA GLU A 60 12.10 8.46 -11.01
C GLU A 60 11.75 8.77 -12.46
N ALA A 61 11.30 7.74 -13.22
CA ALA A 61 10.91 7.91 -14.61
C ALA A 61 9.63 8.74 -14.75
N GLN A 62 8.66 8.50 -13.86
CA GLN A 62 7.40 9.24 -13.82
C GLN A 62 7.63 10.72 -13.48
N VAL A 63 8.46 11.02 -12.48
CA VAL A 63 8.81 12.41 -12.13
C VAL A 63 9.48 13.12 -13.31
N ALA A 64 10.47 12.48 -13.95
CA ALA A 64 11.16 13.09 -15.10
C ALA A 64 10.23 13.36 -16.30
N ALA A 65 9.26 12.47 -16.53
CA ALA A 65 8.27 12.65 -17.60
C ALA A 65 7.25 13.75 -17.24
N PHE A 66 6.81 13.81 -15.98
CA PHE A 66 5.92 14.87 -15.51
C PHE A 66 6.56 16.24 -15.62
N GLU A 67 7.80 16.44 -15.16
CA GLU A 67 8.53 17.71 -15.28
C GLU A 67 8.77 18.13 -16.72
N LYS A 68 8.92 17.16 -17.62
CA LYS A 68 8.99 17.44 -19.06
C LYS A 68 7.65 17.91 -19.63
N ALA A 69 6.52 17.36 -19.14
CA ALA A 69 5.18 17.79 -19.54
C ALA A 69 4.81 19.16 -18.94
N TYR A 70 5.26 19.41 -17.70
CA TYR A 70 4.99 20.64 -16.94
C TYR A 70 6.30 21.32 -16.51
N PRO A 71 7.00 22.02 -17.40
CA PRO A 71 8.37 22.52 -17.15
C PRO A 71 8.45 23.64 -16.08
N ASN A 72 7.31 24.13 -15.59
CA ASN A 72 7.25 25.09 -14.48
C ASN A 72 7.16 24.38 -13.11
N VAL A 73 7.09 23.06 -13.08
CA VAL A 73 7.01 22.26 -11.84
C VAL A 73 8.35 21.58 -11.58
N ASP A 74 8.81 21.64 -10.34
CA ASP A 74 10.01 20.94 -9.81
C ASP A 74 9.57 19.92 -8.74
N VAL A 75 9.85 18.64 -8.94
CA VAL A 75 9.46 17.57 -8.01
C VAL A 75 10.67 16.98 -7.32
N LYS A 76 10.78 17.19 -6.04
CA LYS A 76 11.82 16.62 -5.19
C LYS A 76 11.44 15.22 -4.72
N LEU A 77 11.83 14.21 -5.49
CA LEU A 77 11.64 12.83 -5.12
C LEU A 77 12.57 12.44 -3.96
N VAL A 78 11.99 11.82 -2.94
CA VAL A 78 12.69 11.30 -1.76
C VAL A 78 12.25 9.87 -1.48
N ASN A 79 13.17 8.92 -1.53
CA ASN A 79 12.89 7.59 -1.01
C ASN A 79 13.02 7.63 0.53
N ALA A 80 11.87 7.65 1.21
CA ALA A 80 11.80 7.70 2.67
C ALA A 80 11.75 6.29 3.31
N GLY A 81 11.87 5.23 2.51
CA GLY A 81 11.60 3.85 2.86
C GLY A 81 10.15 3.46 2.53
N SER A 82 9.75 2.26 2.90
CA SER A 82 8.42 1.69 2.69
C SER A 82 7.87 1.09 4.00
N GLY A 83 6.59 0.73 4.02
CA GLY A 83 5.96 0.04 5.14
C GLY A 83 5.92 0.86 6.43
N VAL A 84 5.85 0.16 7.56
CA VAL A 84 5.62 0.73 8.91
C VAL A 84 6.62 1.82 9.29
N ASP A 85 7.90 1.66 8.95
CA ASP A 85 8.95 2.65 9.28
C ASP A 85 8.73 3.97 8.55
N ALA A 86 8.36 3.90 7.26
CA ALA A 86 8.04 5.09 6.46
C ALA A 86 6.77 5.78 6.99
N TYR A 87 5.74 5.01 7.39
CA TYR A 87 4.51 5.57 7.95
C TYR A 87 4.76 6.23 9.29
N THR A 88 5.56 5.62 10.17
CA THR A 88 5.96 6.22 11.44
C THR A 88 6.70 7.54 11.22
N LYS A 89 7.62 7.58 10.26
CA LYS A 89 8.34 8.80 9.88
C LYS A 89 7.39 9.88 9.36
N LEU A 90 6.45 9.51 8.48
CA LEU A 90 5.46 10.44 7.93
C LEU A 90 4.55 11.00 9.02
N GLN A 91 3.99 10.13 9.89
CA GLN A 91 3.17 10.56 11.03
C GLN A 91 3.92 11.54 11.94
N ASN A 92 5.19 11.27 12.24
CA ASN A 92 6.01 12.13 13.06
C ASN A 92 6.26 13.50 12.43
N THR A 93 6.49 13.58 11.11
CA THR A 93 6.68 14.86 10.41
C THR A 93 5.37 15.64 10.32
N ILE A 94 4.24 14.99 10.06
CA ILE A 94 2.91 15.61 10.08
C ILE A 94 2.62 16.17 11.48
N LYS A 95 2.82 15.36 12.52
CA LYS A 95 2.61 15.79 13.91
C LYS A 95 3.53 16.95 14.33
N ALA A 96 4.74 17.00 13.80
CA ALA A 96 5.67 18.10 14.05
C ALA A 96 5.29 19.41 13.32
N GLY A 97 4.35 19.36 12.37
CA GLY A 97 3.90 20.50 11.57
C GLY A 97 4.95 21.04 10.62
N LYS A 98 5.98 20.26 10.28
CA LYS A 98 7.05 20.63 9.34
C LYS A 98 7.79 19.44 8.80
N GLY A 99 8.21 19.52 7.54
CA GLY A 99 9.05 18.51 6.88
C GLY A 99 8.25 17.32 6.34
N ALA A 100 6.92 17.37 6.40
CA ALA A 100 6.08 16.45 5.66
C ALA A 100 6.18 16.75 4.16
N PRO A 101 6.07 15.74 3.27
CA PRO A 101 6.02 15.96 1.83
C PRO A 101 4.69 16.57 1.42
N ASP A 102 4.58 17.02 0.16
CA ASP A 102 3.31 17.41 -0.45
C ASP A 102 2.53 16.18 -0.87
N VAL A 103 3.22 15.20 -1.46
CA VAL A 103 2.67 13.92 -1.92
C VAL A 103 3.43 12.78 -1.29
N ALA A 104 2.73 11.74 -0.88
CA ALA A 104 3.32 10.50 -0.37
C ALA A 104 2.70 9.29 -1.06
N GLN A 105 3.53 8.27 -1.33
CA GLN A 105 3.06 6.92 -1.60
C GLN A 105 2.70 6.27 -0.26
N LEU A 106 1.52 5.68 -0.17
CA LEU A 106 1.06 4.87 0.96
C LEU A 106 0.53 3.54 0.44
N GLU A 107 0.77 2.46 1.16
CA GLU A 107 0.04 1.22 0.91
C GLU A 107 -1.45 1.41 1.22
N ASP A 108 -2.30 0.71 0.49
CA ASP A 108 -3.77 0.73 0.63
C ASP A 108 -4.21 0.53 2.09
N THR A 109 -3.49 -0.30 2.83
CA THR A 109 -3.73 -0.61 4.25
C THR A 109 -3.46 0.56 5.20
N ALA A 110 -2.64 1.52 4.79
CA ALA A 110 -2.27 2.67 5.61
C ALA A 110 -3.18 3.88 5.38
N VAL A 111 -3.75 4.02 4.18
CA VAL A 111 -4.58 5.18 3.81
C VAL A 111 -5.70 5.45 4.81
N PRO A 112 -6.50 4.45 5.28
CA PRO A 112 -7.57 4.69 6.24
C PRO A 112 -7.09 5.35 7.54
N GLN A 113 -5.94 4.95 8.07
CA GLN A 113 -5.39 5.51 9.30
C GLN A 113 -4.97 6.97 9.16
N PHE A 114 -4.37 7.33 8.02
CA PHE A 114 -4.01 8.71 7.72
C PHE A 114 -5.24 9.59 7.44
N ALA A 115 -6.28 9.02 6.80
CA ALA A 115 -7.56 9.68 6.60
C ALA A 115 -8.27 9.96 7.94
N LEU A 116 -8.34 8.98 8.86
CA LEU A 116 -8.93 9.13 10.19
C LEU A 116 -8.21 10.19 11.04
N SER A 117 -6.90 10.36 10.88
CA SER A 117 -6.13 11.38 11.58
C SER A 117 -6.22 12.77 10.94
N ASP A 118 -7.10 12.97 9.97
CA ASP A 118 -7.29 14.21 9.20
C ASP A 118 -5.96 14.72 8.57
N SER A 119 -5.11 13.79 8.14
CA SER A 119 -3.78 14.07 7.61
C SER A 119 -3.74 14.20 6.09
N LEU A 120 -4.81 13.79 5.40
CA LEU A 120 -4.91 13.75 3.95
C LEU A 120 -5.89 14.78 3.41
N VAL A 121 -5.64 15.22 2.19
CA VAL A 121 -6.58 16.05 1.42
C VAL A 121 -7.70 15.17 0.89
N ASP A 122 -8.92 15.68 0.94
CA ASP A 122 -10.06 15.10 0.25
C ASP A 122 -10.03 15.53 -1.22
N LEU A 123 -9.69 14.58 -2.10
CA LEU A 123 -9.51 14.83 -3.54
C LEU A 123 -10.81 15.02 -4.29
N THR A 124 -11.98 14.79 -3.68
CA THR A 124 -13.29 15.14 -4.26
C THR A 124 -13.41 16.64 -4.50
N ALA A 125 -12.68 17.45 -3.70
CA ALA A 125 -12.62 18.90 -3.89
C ALA A 125 -12.01 19.30 -5.25
N TYR A 126 -11.31 18.39 -5.91
CA TYR A 126 -10.64 18.56 -7.21
C TYR A 126 -11.32 17.74 -8.32
N GLY A 127 -12.47 17.09 -8.05
CA GLY A 127 -13.23 16.30 -9.02
C GLY A 127 -12.63 14.94 -9.36
N LEU A 128 -11.63 14.45 -8.59
CA LEU A 128 -10.97 13.18 -8.90
C LEU A 128 -11.82 11.95 -8.53
N ASP A 129 -12.90 12.13 -7.79
CA ASP A 129 -13.91 11.09 -7.55
C ASP A 129 -14.66 10.66 -8.80
N GLU A 130 -14.70 11.50 -9.84
CA GLU A 130 -15.27 11.15 -11.15
C GLU A 130 -14.49 10.03 -11.86
N LEU A 131 -13.30 9.67 -11.38
CA LEU A 131 -12.44 8.63 -11.94
C LEU A 131 -12.77 7.21 -11.42
N GLU A 132 -13.71 7.05 -10.48
CA GLU A 132 -14.04 5.77 -9.82
C GLU A 132 -14.20 4.61 -10.81
N ASP A 133 -14.99 4.80 -11.87
CA ASP A 133 -15.29 3.76 -12.86
C ASP A 133 -14.06 3.28 -13.67
N GLN A 134 -12.93 3.99 -13.57
CA GLN A 134 -11.70 3.63 -14.28
C GLN A 134 -10.81 2.67 -13.49
N TYR A 135 -11.04 2.53 -12.18
CA TYR A 135 -10.25 1.69 -11.29
C TYR A 135 -10.96 0.40 -10.92
N THR A 136 -10.19 -0.57 -10.44
CA THR A 136 -10.79 -1.77 -9.85
C THR A 136 -11.50 -1.42 -8.53
N VAL A 137 -12.62 -2.07 -8.26
CA VAL A 137 -13.39 -1.84 -7.02
C VAL A 137 -12.54 -2.03 -5.77
N GLY A 138 -11.63 -3.01 -5.79
CA GLY A 138 -10.76 -3.32 -4.64
C GLY A 138 -9.80 -2.19 -4.31
N THR A 139 -9.10 -1.63 -5.30
CA THR A 139 -8.13 -0.56 -5.09
C THR A 139 -8.81 0.78 -4.79
N TRP A 140 -9.96 1.06 -5.44
CA TRP A 140 -10.72 2.26 -5.17
C TRP A 140 -11.28 2.30 -3.75
N SER A 141 -11.86 1.18 -3.28
CA SER A 141 -12.42 1.10 -1.92
C SER A 141 -11.37 1.25 -0.81
N ALA A 142 -10.10 1.03 -1.11
CA ALA A 142 -9.02 1.23 -0.15
C ALA A 142 -8.68 2.71 0.08
N VAL A 143 -8.98 3.57 -0.88
CA VAL A 143 -8.67 5.01 -0.83
C VAL A 143 -9.91 5.90 -0.68
N ALA A 144 -11.11 5.34 -0.81
CA ALA A 144 -12.37 6.05 -0.73
C ALA A 144 -13.19 5.59 0.47
N SER A 145 -13.75 6.53 1.25
CA SER A 145 -14.67 6.23 2.35
C SER A 145 -15.56 7.43 2.65
N ASP A 146 -16.80 7.16 3.07
CA ASP A 146 -17.77 8.18 3.48
C ASP A 146 -18.00 9.31 2.45
N GLY A 147 -17.94 8.96 1.16
CA GLY A 147 -18.09 9.90 0.04
C GLY A 147 -16.92 10.85 -0.15
N LYS A 148 -15.75 10.48 0.36
CA LYS A 148 -14.48 11.19 0.19
C LYS A 148 -13.45 10.31 -0.50
N LEU A 149 -12.50 10.95 -1.17
CA LEU A 149 -11.38 10.31 -1.84
C LEU A 149 -10.06 10.82 -1.25
N PHE A 150 -9.24 9.92 -0.70
CA PHE A 150 -8.02 10.30 0.01
C PHE A 150 -6.73 10.04 -0.76
N GLY A 151 -6.81 9.43 -1.94
CA GLY A 151 -5.68 9.17 -2.82
C GLY A 151 -6.14 8.62 -4.15
N LEU A 152 -5.24 8.48 -5.12
CA LEU A 152 -5.50 7.70 -6.34
C LEU A 152 -4.66 6.42 -6.30
N PRO A 153 -5.29 5.26 -6.55
CA PRO A 153 -4.59 3.98 -6.59
C PRO A 153 -3.50 3.97 -7.67
N GLN A 154 -2.31 3.48 -7.32
CA GLN A 154 -1.17 3.33 -8.23
C GLN A 154 -1.16 1.95 -8.86
N ASP A 155 -1.03 0.96 -8.00
CA ASP A 155 -0.87 -0.44 -8.37
C ASP A 155 -1.79 -1.33 -7.54
N SER A 156 -1.98 -2.55 -8.00
CA SER A 156 -2.71 -3.57 -7.28
C SER A 156 -1.82 -4.77 -6.97
N GLY A 157 -2.17 -5.47 -5.91
CA GLY A 157 -1.34 -6.53 -5.36
C GLY A 157 -1.97 -7.93 -5.40
N PRO A 158 -2.58 -8.42 -6.50
CA PRO A 158 -3.06 -9.80 -6.53
C PRO A 158 -1.90 -10.78 -6.36
N MET A 159 -2.09 -11.76 -5.47
CA MET A 159 -1.04 -12.71 -5.10
C MET A 159 -0.93 -13.84 -6.10
N SER A 160 0.31 -14.27 -6.35
CA SER A 160 0.68 -15.41 -7.18
C SER A 160 1.85 -16.17 -6.57
N LEU A 161 2.07 -17.39 -7.04
CA LEU A 161 3.29 -18.15 -6.75
C LEU A 161 4.37 -17.78 -7.78
N TYR A 162 5.46 -17.17 -7.33
CA TYR A 162 6.68 -16.98 -8.13
C TYR A 162 7.67 -18.07 -7.76
N TYR A 163 8.25 -18.76 -8.75
CA TYR A 163 9.15 -19.89 -8.50
C TYR A 163 10.35 -19.92 -9.44
N ASN A 164 11.47 -20.39 -8.94
CA ASN A 164 12.70 -20.61 -9.71
C ASN A 164 12.62 -21.95 -10.42
N LYS A 165 12.26 -21.92 -11.71
CA LYS A 165 12.09 -23.10 -12.54
C LYS A 165 13.34 -23.98 -12.59
N ARG A 166 14.54 -23.38 -12.63
CA ARG A 166 15.80 -24.15 -12.65
C ARG A 166 15.95 -25.02 -11.40
N VAL A 167 15.63 -24.48 -10.21
CA VAL A 167 15.69 -25.23 -8.94
C VAL A 167 14.63 -26.32 -8.92
N PHE A 168 13.41 -26.00 -9.32
CA PHE A 168 12.31 -26.97 -9.39
C PHE A 168 12.64 -28.14 -10.33
N ASP A 169 13.14 -27.84 -11.54
CA ASP A 169 13.57 -28.88 -12.50
C ASP A 169 14.72 -29.72 -11.94
N GLN A 170 15.73 -29.10 -11.30
CA GLN A 170 16.89 -29.79 -10.74
C GLN A 170 16.52 -30.81 -9.67
N HIS A 171 15.51 -30.49 -8.85
CA HIS A 171 15.08 -31.36 -7.75
C HIS A 171 13.82 -32.18 -8.09
N GLY A 172 13.34 -32.10 -9.34
CA GLY A 172 12.14 -32.83 -9.81
C GLY A 172 10.87 -32.43 -9.10
N ILE A 173 10.78 -31.18 -8.65
CA ILE A 173 9.61 -30.62 -7.95
C ILE A 173 8.61 -30.12 -8.99
N ALA A 174 7.38 -30.62 -8.94
CA ALA A 174 6.27 -30.07 -9.71
C ALA A 174 5.82 -28.75 -9.09
N VAL A 175 5.30 -27.82 -9.92
CA VAL A 175 4.72 -26.57 -9.42
C VAL A 175 3.51 -26.90 -8.56
N PRO A 176 3.49 -26.54 -7.26
CA PRO A 176 2.39 -26.86 -6.36
C PRO A 176 1.09 -26.16 -6.77
N THR A 177 0.00 -26.89 -6.80
CA THR A 177 -1.36 -26.41 -7.08
C THR A 177 -2.23 -26.36 -5.83
N THR A 178 -1.79 -27.04 -4.78
CA THR A 178 -2.40 -27.03 -3.45
C THR A 178 -1.40 -26.70 -2.35
N TRP A 179 -1.91 -26.24 -1.21
CA TRP A 179 -1.06 -25.96 -0.05
C TRP A 179 -0.38 -27.20 0.51
N ASP A 180 -1.04 -28.37 0.44
CA ASP A 180 -0.41 -29.65 0.84
C ASP A 180 0.78 -29.99 -0.07
N GLU A 181 0.64 -29.78 -1.40
CA GLU A 181 1.74 -29.95 -2.34
C GLU A 181 2.88 -28.94 -2.09
N TYR A 182 2.54 -27.71 -1.70
CA TYR A 182 3.52 -26.68 -1.36
C TYR A 182 4.38 -27.07 -0.14
N VAL A 183 3.74 -27.54 0.93
CA VAL A 183 4.44 -28.07 2.13
C VAL A 183 5.29 -29.30 1.78
N ALA A 184 4.74 -30.23 0.97
CA ALA A 184 5.50 -31.40 0.53
C ALA A 184 6.71 -31.03 -0.31
N ALA A 185 6.60 -30.03 -1.18
CA ALA A 185 7.71 -29.49 -1.96
C ALA A 185 8.78 -28.85 -1.06
N ALA A 186 8.38 -28.11 -0.04
CA ALA A 186 9.30 -27.50 0.94
C ALA A 186 10.11 -28.59 1.67
N LYS A 187 9.46 -29.63 2.18
CA LYS A 187 10.12 -30.77 2.82
C LYS A 187 11.08 -31.47 1.87
N THR A 188 10.64 -31.80 0.65
CA THR A 188 11.44 -32.50 -0.35
C THR A 188 12.71 -31.70 -0.71
N LEU A 189 12.57 -30.39 -0.90
CA LEU A 189 13.69 -29.53 -1.28
C LEU A 189 14.70 -29.43 -0.14
N HIS A 190 14.25 -29.18 1.06
CA HIS A 190 15.10 -28.99 2.23
C HIS A 190 15.78 -30.31 2.66
N GLU A 191 15.13 -31.46 2.51
CA GLU A 191 15.76 -32.78 2.73
C GLU A 191 16.88 -33.08 1.69
N ALA A 192 16.67 -32.66 0.43
CA ALA A 192 17.64 -32.85 -0.62
C ALA A 192 18.85 -31.90 -0.50
N ASP A 193 18.62 -30.67 -0.08
CA ASP A 193 19.63 -29.64 0.17
C ASP A 193 19.22 -28.72 1.32
N PRO A 194 19.73 -28.95 2.54
CA PRO A 194 19.40 -28.15 3.74
C PRO A 194 19.80 -26.66 3.64
N SER A 195 20.58 -26.25 2.64
CA SER A 195 20.92 -24.85 2.40
C SER A 195 19.92 -24.12 1.48
N THR A 196 18.97 -24.88 0.91
CA THR A 196 17.98 -24.36 -0.03
C THR A 196 16.58 -24.49 0.56
N TYR A 197 15.83 -23.42 0.49
CA TYR A 197 14.48 -23.30 1.05
C TYR A 197 13.47 -23.08 -0.08
N LEU A 198 12.27 -23.61 0.09
CA LEU A 198 11.20 -23.33 -0.87
C LEU A 198 10.80 -21.86 -0.82
N THR A 199 10.71 -21.27 0.38
CA THR A 199 10.26 -19.90 0.58
C THR A 199 10.90 -19.24 1.81
N SER A 200 10.60 -17.97 2.02
CA SER A 200 10.96 -17.23 3.23
C SER A 200 9.75 -16.47 3.76
N ASP A 201 9.63 -16.40 5.07
CA ASP A 201 8.72 -15.56 5.81
C ASP A 201 9.27 -15.38 7.23
N ASN A 202 9.40 -14.14 7.66
CA ASN A 202 9.94 -13.80 8.97
C ASN A 202 8.87 -13.24 9.92
N GLY A 203 7.59 -13.47 9.62
CA GLY A 203 6.48 -12.97 10.41
C GLY A 203 6.08 -11.55 10.01
N ASP A 204 5.72 -11.34 8.74
CA ASP A 204 5.10 -10.10 8.25
C ASP A 204 3.59 -10.14 8.49
N GLY A 205 3.06 -9.19 9.28
CA GLY A 205 1.63 -9.14 9.62
C GLY A 205 0.72 -8.82 8.44
N LEU A 206 1.21 -8.11 7.42
CA LEU A 206 0.43 -7.87 6.20
C LEU A 206 0.38 -9.12 5.33
N PHE A 207 1.51 -9.81 5.18
CA PHE A 207 1.58 -11.07 4.45
C PHE A 207 0.69 -12.15 5.10
N ALA A 208 0.76 -12.32 6.41
CA ALA A 208 -0.12 -13.21 7.17
C ALA A 208 -1.60 -12.88 6.95
N SER A 209 -1.97 -11.59 7.03
CA SER A 209 -3.34 -11.13 6.77
C SER A 209 -3.81 -11.47 5.35
N SER A 210 -2.93 -11.33 4.35
CA SER A 210 -3.23 -11.66 2.96
C SER A 210 -3.44 -13.16 2.74
N LEU A 211 -2.65 -14.00 3.43
CA LEU A 211 -2.82 -15.46 3.39
C LEU A 211 -4.11 -15.92 4.09
N ILE A 212 -4.46 -15.29 5.21
CA ILE A 212 -5.76 -15.51 5.88
C ILE A 212 -6.91 -15.11 4.94
N TRP A 213 -6.78 -14.00 4.25
CA TRP A 213 -7.75 -13.54 3.25
C TRP A 213 -7.92 -14.57 2.13
N GLN A 214 -6.81 -15.03 1.52
CA GLN A 214 -6.80 -16.05 0.48
C GLN A 214 -7.47 -17.35 0.95
N ALA A 215 -7.28 -17.73 2.22
CA ALA A 215 -7.92 -18.89 2.85
C ALA A 215 -9.43 -18.73 3.08
N GLY A 216 -10.01 -17.58 2.73
CA GLY A 216 -11.41 -17.23 2.94
C GLY A 216 -11.72 -16.65 4.31
N GLY A 217 -10.70 -16.32 5.12
CA GLY A 217 -10.86 -15.71 6.44
C GLY A 217 -11.45 -14.29 6.38
N ARG A 218 -12.10 -13.92 7.46
CA ARG A 218 -12.70 -12.61 7.70
C ARG A 218 -12.53 -12.23 9.18
N PRO A 219 -11.28 -12.20 9.67
CA PRO A 219 -11.03 -12.01 11.09
C PRO A 219 -11.42 -10.62 11.59
N PHE A 220 -11.54 -9.66 10.68
CA PHE A 220 -11.86 -8.27 11.02
C PHE A 220 -13.18 -7.86 10.38
N GLN A 221 -14.08 -7.28 11.18
CA GLN A 221 -15.33 -6.69 10.72
C GLN A 221 -15.46 -5.30 11.34
N VAL A 222 -15.66 -4.28 10.51
CA VAL A 222 -15.71 -2.88 10.91
C VAL A 222 -17.05 -2.30 10.52
N ASP A 223 -17.78 -1.73 11.50
CA ASP A 223 -19.05 -1.03 11.32
C ASP A 223 -18.97 0.28 12.14
N GLY A 224 -18.58 1.36 11.48
CA GLY A 224 -18.28 2.63 12.12
C GLY A 224 -17.20 2.50 13.19
N THR A 225 -17.55 2.78 14.45
CA THR A 225 -16.63 2.63 15.58
C THR A 225 -16.62 1.23 16.20
N LYS A 226 -17.51 0.34 15.75
CA LYS A 226 -17.54 -1.03 16.25
C LYS A 226 -16.63 -1.92 15.41
N VAL A 227 -15.68 -2.59 16.07
CA VAL A 227 -14.72 -3.51 15.46
C VAL A 227 -14.90 -4.88 16.08
N THR A 228 -15.12 -5.91 15.25
CA THR A 228 -15.13 -7.31 15.69
C THR A 228 -13.84 -7.98 15.23
N ILE A 229 -13.16 -8.68 16.12
CA ILE A 229 -11.95 -9.45 15.85
C ILE A 229 -12.22 -10.93 16.15
N ASP A 230 -11.95 -11.81 15.17
CA ASP A 230 -12.08 -13.27 15.28
C ASP A 230 -10.88 -13.95 14.61
N LEU A 231 -9.78 -14.06 15.34
CA LEU A 231 -8.58 -14.75 14.86
C LEU A 231 -8.67 -16.28 15.02
N GLN A 232 -9.88 -16.81 15.24
CA GLN A 232 -10.18 -18.23 15.25
C GLN A 232 -11.14 -18.62 14.12
N ASP A 233 -11.38 -17.72 13.16
CA ASP A 233 -12.23 -18.02 12.01
C ASP A 233 -11.63 -19.14 11.14
N GLU A 234 -12.45 -19.77 10.29
CA GLU A 234 -12.06 -20.94 9.50
C GLU A 234 -10.85 -20.65 8.59
N GLY A 235 -10.76 -19.44 7.99
CA GLY A 235 -9.66 -19.08 7.12
C GLY A 235 -8.35 -18.86 7.87
N THR A 236 -8.41 -18.24 9.05
CA THR A 236 -7.25 -18.10 9.94
C THR A 236 -6.71 -19.46 10.34
N LEU A 237 -7.59 -20.41 10.71
CA LEU A 237 -7.19 -21.76 11.07
C LEU A 237 -6.64 -22.57 9.87
N LYS A 238 -7.16 -22.37 8.66
CA LYS A 238 -6.59 -22.94 7.44
C LYS A 238 -5.17 -22.44 7.20
N TRP A 239 -4.95 -21.13 7.31
CA TRP A 239 -3.62 -20.55 7.18
C TRP A 239 -2.66 -21.13 8.23
N THR A 240 -3.01 -21.10 9.52
CA THR A 240 -2.11 -21.63 10.57
C THR A 240 -1.82 -23.10 10.39
N SER A 241 -2.75 -23.91 9.88
CA SER A 241 -2.52 -25.33 9.63
C SER A 241 -1.38 -25.58 8.61
N VAL A 242 -1.24 -24.71 7.60
CA VAL A 242 -0.18 -24.79 6.58
C VAL A 242 1.12 -24.18 7.11
N TRP A 243 1.02 -22.98 7.68
CA TRP A 243 2.21 -22.23 8.10
C TRP A 243 2.91 -22.83 9.33
N ASN A 244 2.16 -23.45 10.25
CA ASN A 244 2.74 -24.23 11.35
C ASN A 244 3.64 -25.35 10.83
N GLU A 245 3.22 -26.07 9.78
CA GLU A 245 4.08 -27.10 9.17
C GLU A 245 5.41 -26.54 8.64
N LEU A 246 5.40 -25.31 8.11
CA LEU A 246 6.61 -24.66 7.62
C LEU A 246 7.47 -24.11 8.77
N VAL A 247 6.87 -23.51 9.79
CA VAL A 247 7.54 -22.91 10.94
C VAL A 247 8.12 -23.97 11.85
N GLU A 248 7.32 -24.94 12.32
CA GLU A 248 7.75 -25.95 13.28
C GLU A 248 8.79 -26.92 12.73
N ASN A 249 8.82 -27.10 11.39
CA ASN A 249 9.82 -27.96 10.73
C ASN A 249 11.02 -27.16 10.15
N GLU A 250 11.16 -25.87 10.49
CA GLU A 250 12.28 -25.01 10.06
C GLU A 250 12.44 -24.93 8.54
N LEU A 251 11.33 -24.92 7.78
CA LEU A 251 11.31 -24.95 6.31
C LEU A 251 11.30 -23.55 5.68
N LEU A 252 11.32 -22.49 6.47
CA LEU A 252 11.41 -21.09 6.02
C LEU A 252 12.85 -20.62 6.07
N ALA A 253 13.29 -19.93 5.01
CA ALA A 253 14.62 -19.32 5.01
C ALA A 253 14.72 -18.27 6.13
N PRO A 254 15.77 -18.32 6.99
CA PRO A 254 15.86 -17.42 8.14
C PRO A 254 16.36 -16.01 7.78
N THR A 255 16.45 -15.70 6.50
CA THR A 255 16.98 -14.41 6.01
C THR A 255 15.90 -13.35 6.03
N ALA A 256 16.20 -12.17 6.59
CA ALA A 256 15.27 -11.07 6.64
C ALA A 256 14.83 -10.64 5.23
N ALA A 257 13.52 -10.58 4.99
CA ALA A 257 12.96 -10.15 3.73
C ALA A 257 13.45 -8.74 3.35
N TYR A 258 13.58 -8.49 2.06
CA TYR A 258 14.02 -7.23 1.46
C TYR A 258 15.46 -6.80 1.81
N SER A 259 16.26 -7.65 2.47
CA SER A 259 17.69 -7.42 2.67
C SER A 259 18.52 -7.78 1.42
N ASP A 260 19.72 -7.24 1.30
CA ASP A 260 20.64 -7.58 0.19
C ASP A 260 20.93 -9.09 0.12
N ASP A 261 21.03 -9.76 1.29
CA ASP A 261 21.23 -11.20 1.35
C ASP A 261 20.00 -11.98 0.87
N TRP A 262 18.81 -11.49 1.15
CA TRP A 262 17.58 -12.09 0.65
C TRP A 262 17.48 -12.02 -0.87
N TYR A 263 17.73 -10.86 -1.48
CA TYR A 263 17.77 -10.72 -2.94
C TYR A 263 18.84 -11.58 -3.60
N LYS A 264 20.01 -11.70 -2.97
CA LYS A 264 21.06 -12.58 -3.42
C LYS A 264 20.66 -14.07 -3.36
N GLN A 265 19.94 -14.48 -2.33
CA GLN A 265 19.43 -15.84 -2.21
C GLN A 265 18.34 -16.14 -3.25
N LEU A 266 17.47 -15.16 -3.56
CA LEU A 266 16.52 -15.27 -4.67
C LEU A 266 17.24 -15.38 -6.03
N GLY A 267 18.23 -14.53 -6.27
CA GLY A 267 19.04 -14.56 -7.49
C GLY A 267 19.79 -15.88 -7.69
N SER A 268 20.33 -16.47 -6.62
CA SER A 268 21.04 -17.75 -6.67
C SER A 268 20.11 -18.98 -6.70
N GLY A 269 18.86 -18.84 -6.30
CA GLY A 269 17.89 -19.92 -6.12
C GLY A 269 17.97 -20.65 -4.78
N GLN A 270 18.71 -20.11 -3.79
CA GLN A 270 18.68 -20.63 -2.42
C GLN A 270 17.30 -20.45 -1.76
N ILE A 271 16.57 -19.41 -2.15
CA ILE A 271 15.12 -19.30 -1.94
C ILE A 271 14.48 -19.56 -3.29
N ALA A 272 13.79 -20.68 -3.40
CA ALA A 272 13.34 -21.23 -4.69
C ALA A 272 11.95 -20.76 -5.10
N SER A 273 11.16 -20.18 -4.22
CA SER A 273 9.87 -19.57 -4.55
C SER A 273 9.47 -18.50 -3.55
N LEU A 274 8.50 -17.70 -3.94
CA LEU A 274 7.81 -16.76 -3.08
C LEU A 274 6.32 -16.78 -3.40
N ILE A 275 5.51 -16.76 -2.38
CA ILE A 275 4.14 -16.30 -2.49
C ILE A 275 4.19 -14.79 -2.34
N SER A 276 3.80 -14.05 -3.35
CA SER A 276 3.86 -12.58 -3.32
C SER A 276 2.92 -11.98 -4.36
N ALA A 277 2.90 -10.67 -4.42
CA ALA A 277 1.97 -9.93 -5.27
C ALA A 277 2.59 -9.48 -6.60
N ALA A 278 1.74 -8.93 -7.45
CA ALA A 278 2.08 -8.52 -8.81
C ALA A 278 3.10 -7.36 -8.90
N TRP A 279 3.47 -6.73 -7.80
CA TRP A 279 4.58 -5.76 -7.73
C TRP A 279 5.96 -6.42 -7.57
N LEU A 280 6.05 -7.69 -7.10
CA LEU A 280 7.32 -8.37 -6.88
C LEU A 280 8.21 -8.48 -8.14
N PRO A 281 7.69 -8.70 -9.34
CA PRO A 281 8.50 -8.80 -10.55
C PRO A 281 9.45 -7.63 -10.78
N SER A 282 9.03 -6.40 -10.49
CA SER A 282 9.87 -5.21 -10.64
C SER A 282 11.07 -5.22 -9.69
N LEU A 283 10.86 -5.70 -8.45
CA LEU A 283 11.93 -5.83 -7.45
C LEU A 283 12.89 -6.97 -7.80
N LEU A 284 12.40 -8.11 -8.26
CA LEU A 284 13.27 -9.22 -8.69
C LEU A 284 14.17 -8.81 -9.84
N GLN A 285 13.65 -8.13 -10.84
CA GLN A 285 14.41 -7.67 -11.99
C GLN A 285 15.53 -6.69 -11.60
N THR A 286 15.30 -5.84 -10.61
CA THR A 286 16.25 -4.81 -10.18
C THR A 286 17.24 -5.31 -9.12
N ALA A 287 16.77 -6.05 -8.12
CA ALA A 287 17.56 -6.40 -6.94
C ALA A 287 18.07 -7.86 -6.94
N ALA A 288 17.46 -8.77 -7.71
CA ALA A 288 17.85 -10.17 -7.81
C ALA A 288 18.23 -10.56 -9.26
N ALA A 289 18.97 -9.69 -9.95
CA ALA A 289 19.28 -9.81 -11.37
C ALA A 289 19.96 -11.15 -11.77
N ASP A 290 20.71 -11.77 -10.86
CA ASP A 290 21.36 -13.07 -11.09
C ASP A 290 20.37 -14.22 -11.35
N GLY A 291 19.09 -14.05 -11.00
CA GLY A 291 17.99 -14.99 -11.27
C GLY A 291 17.34 -14.84 -12.64
N ALA A 292 17.87 -13.97 -13.50
CA ALA A 292 17.30 -13.72 -14.81
C ALA A 292 17.16 -15.00 -15.66
N GLY A 293 15.95 -15.22 -16.22
CA GLY A 293 15.62 -16.40 -17.01
C GLY A 293 15.11 -17.59 -16.21
N ASP A 294 15.42 -17.66 -14.92
CA ASP A 294 15.08 -18.80 -14.06
C ASP A 294 13.66 -18.72 -13.45
N TRP A 295 13.12 -17.52 -13.27
CA TRP A 295 11.85 -17.31 -12.58
C TRP A 295 10.63 -17.50 -13.48
N ARG A 296 9.51 -17.92 -12.89
CA ARG A 296 8.19 -18.05 -13.50
C ARG A 296 7.11 -17.69 -12.49
N ALA A 297 5.92 -17.38 -12.99
CA ALA A 297 4.73 -17.19 -12.17
C ALA A 297 3.70 -18.32 -12.40
N ALA A 298 2.97 -18.67 -11.37
CA ALA A 298 1.85 -19.59 -11.37
C ALA A 298 0.73 -19.08 -10.46
N PRO A 299 -0.54 -19.54 -10.64
CA PRO A 299 -1.60 -19.24 -9.69
C PRO A 299 -1.23 -19.64 -8.26
N MET A 300 -1.88 -19.00 -7.28
CA MET A 300 -1.76 -19.39 -5.87
C MET A 300 -2.09 -20.88 -5.66
N PRO A 301 -1.38 -21.57 -4.74
CA PRO A 301 -1.85 -22.86 -4.25
C PRO A 301 -3.22 -22.71 -3.58
N THR A 302 -4.06 -23.72 -3.69
CA THR A 302 -5.43 -23.71 -3.19
C THR A 302 -5.61 -24.68 -2.02
N TYR A 303 -6.66 -24.48 -1.21
CA TYR A 303 -7.01 -25.40 -0.12
C TYR A 303 -7.88 -26.56 -0.57
N ASP A 304 -8.73 -26.36 -1.60
CA ASP A 304 -9.74 -27.33 -2.02
C ASP A 304 -9.83 -27.48 -3.55
N GLY A 305 -8.89 -26.92 -4.29
CA GLY A 305 -8.87 -26.88 -5.76
C GLY A 305 -9.67 -25.73 -6.38
N THR A 306 -10.37 -24.92 -5.57
CA THR A 306 -11.04 -23.71 -6.04
C THR A 306 -10.03 -22.56 -6.12
N PRO A 307 -9.87 -21.90 -7.29
CA PRO A 307 -9.00 -20.74 -7.40
C PRO A 307 -9.38 -19.66 -6.37
N ALA A 308 -8.41 -19.23 -5.59
CA ALA A 308 -8.56 -18.15 -4.64
C ALA A 308 -7.26 -17.38 -4.50
N SER A 309 -7.35 -16.07 -4.46
CA SER A 309 -6.25 -15.16 -4.22
C SER A 309 -6.64 -14.08 -3.21
N ALA A 310 -5.72 -13.22 -2.89
CA ALA A 310 -5.90 -12.02 -2.08
C ALA A 310 -4.98 -10.93 -2.59
N ASN A 311 -5.15 -9.71 -2.12
CA ASN A 311 -4.15 -8.67 -2.33
C ASN A 311 -3.11 -8.67 -1.20
N TYR A 312 -1.85 -8.58 -1.57
CA TYR A 312 -0.75 -8.30 -0.65
C TYR A 312 -0.11 -6.97 -1.01
N GLY A 313 -0.45 -5.93 -0.25
CA GLY A 313 -0.16 -4.55 -0.62
C GLY A 313 -1.01 -4.10 -1.81
N GLY A 314 -0.50 -3.20 -2.55
CA GLY A 314 -1.09 -2.24 -3.44
C GLY A 314 -0.87 -0.88 -2.80
N SER A 315 -0.69 0.16 -3.59
CA SER A 315 -0.40 1.48 -3.07
C SER A 315 -1.15 2.58 -3.83
N ALA A 316 -1.21 3.72 -3.19
CA ALA A 316 -1.81 4.93 -3.74
C ALA A 316 -0.90 6.13 -3.49
N GLN A 317 -1.03 7.17 -4.31
CA GLN A 317 -0.49 8.47 -3.98
C GLN A 317 -1.57 9.30 -3.30
N VAL A 318 -1.16 9.90 -2.18
CA VAL A 318 -2.00 10.77 -1.34
C VAL A 318 -1.41 12.17 -1.26
N VAL A 319 -2.28 13.18 -1.14
CA VAL A 319 -1.86 14.56 -0.88
C VAL A 319 -1.92 14.84 0.61
N ILE A 320 -0.82 15.30 1.18
CA ILE A 320 -0.75 15.61 2.62
C ILE A 320 -1.43 16.94 2.89
N LYS A 321 -2.32 16.96 3.88
CA LYS A 321 -3.17 18.12 4.19
C LYS A 321 -2.39 19.39 4.54
N GLN A 322 -1.15 19.25 5.02
CA GLN A 322 -0.24 20.37 5.33
C GLN A 322 0.46 20.96 4.11
N SER A 323 0.28 20.37 2.92
CA SER A 323 0.81 20.95 1.68
C SER A 323 0.22 22.33 1.43
N GLU A 324 1.07 23.29 1.07
CA GLU A 324 0.67 24.62 0.59
C GLU A 324 0.37 24.62 -0.90
N GLN A 325 0.60 23.47 -1.60
CA GLN A 325 0.47 23.28 -3.05
C GLN A 325 -0.58 22.19 -3.36
N GLN A 326 -1.70 22.14 -2.63
CA GLN A 326 -2.65 21.02 -2.70
C GLN A 326 -3.23 20.78 -4.10
N ALA A 327 -3.57 21.84 -4.86
CA ALA A 327 -4.09 21.70 -6.22
C ALA A 327 -3.01 21.16 -7.18
N LEU A 328 -1.78 21.68 -7.10
CA LEU A 328 -0.64 21.18 -7.87
C LEU A 328 -0.31 19.71 -7.52
N ALA A 329 -0.35 19.37 -6.25
CA ALA A 329 -0.15 18.02 -5.76
C ALA A 329 -1.25 17.06 -6.25
N ALA A 330 -2.52 17.49 -6.26
CA ALA A 330 -3.63 16.72 -6.82
C ALA A 330 -3.44 16.46 -8.33
N GLY A 331 -3.03 17.48 -9.10
CA GLY A 331 -2.73 17.30 -10.52
C GLY A 331 -1.53 16.38 -10.78
N PHE A 332 -0.51 16.41 -9.91
CA PHE A 332 0.60 15.48 -9.98
C PHE A 332 0.15 14.04 -9.72
N VAL A 333 -0.67 13.82 -8.68
CA VAL A 333 -1.24 12.50 -8.34
C VAL A 333 -2.12 11.97 -9.47
N GLU A 334 -2.97 12.81 -10.06
CA GLU A 334 -3.78 12.46 -11.21
C GLU A 334 -2.91 12.05 -12.41
N TRP A 335 -1.89 12.83 -12.72
CA TRP A 335 -1.00 12.52 -13.84
C TRP A 335 -0.26 11.19 -13.62
N LEU A 336 0.24 10.93 -12.41
CA LEU A 336 0.96 9.68 -12.10
C LEU A 336 0.09 8.45 -12.35
N ASN A 337 -1.18 8.48 -11.90
CA ASN A 337 -2.01 7.30 -11.75
C ASN A 337 -3.18 7.21 -12.74
N ASN A 338 -3.40 8.27 -13.53
CA ASN A 338 -4.49 8.30 -14.52
C ASN A 338 -4.05 8.78 -15.91
N SER A 339 -2.84 9.33 -16.08
CA SER A 339 -2.39 9.65 -17.44
C SER A 339 -1.86 8.42 -18.17
N PRO A 340 -2.05 8.33 -19.51
CA PRO A 340 -1.51 7.22 -20.28
C PRO A 340 0.03 7.08 -20.16
N GLU A 341 0.77 8.20 -20.08
CA GLU A 341 2.23 8.19 -19.95
C GLU A 341 2.66 7.75 -18.55
N GLY A 342 1.98 8.23 -17.48
CA GLY A 342 2.26 7.85 -16.11
C GLY A 342 2.03 6.35 -15.87
N ILE A 343 0.90 5.81 -16.35
CA ILE A 343 0.56 4.38 -16.24
C ILE A 343 1.49 3.51 -17.09
N GLN A 344 1.85 3.95 -18.31
CA GLN A 344 2.78 3.19 -19.14
C GLN A 344 4.15 3.05 -18.47
N LEU A 345 4.67 4.09 -17.83
CA LEU A 345 5.93 4.05 -17.09
C LEU A 345 5.86 3.13 -15.86
N LEU A 346 4.68 3.05 -15.22
CA LEU A 346 4.43 2.07 -14.16
C LEU A 346 4.51 0.64 -14.69
N ILE A 347 3.83 0.34 -15.80
CA ILE A 347 3.84 -0.98 -16.46
C ILE A 347 5.26 -1.33 -16.92
N ASP A 348 5.98 -0.39 -17.55
CA ASP A 348 7.35 -0.60 -18.03
C ASP A 348 8.33 -0.93 -16.89
N SER A 349 8.05 -0.48 -15.67
CA SER A 349 8.81 -0.84 -14.49
C SER A 349 8.55 -2.27 -13.98
N GLY A 350 7.57 -2.97 -14.56
CA GLY A 350 7.13 -4.30 -14.14
C GLY A 350 6.10 -4.30 -13.01
N SER A 351 5.49 -3.15 -12.71
CA SER A 351 4.39 -3.04 -11.75
C SER A 351 3.04 -3.31 -12.44
N PHE A 352 2.06 -3.74 -11.65
CA PHE A 352 0.74 -4.11 -12.14
C PHE A 352 -0.26 -2.97 -11.85
N PRO A 353 -0.87 -2.34 -12.88
CA PRO A 353 -1.68 -1.15 -12.69
C PRO A 353 -2.97 -1.45 -11.92
N SER A 354 -3.62 -0.41 -11.41
CA SER A 354 -4.92 -0.46 -10.74
C SER A 354 -6.10 -0.03 -11.61
N THR A 355 -5.83 0.55 -12.79
CA THR A 355 -6.85 0.94 -13.77
C THR A 355 -7.30 -0.26 -14.58
N THR A 356 -8.62 -0.48 -14.68
CA THR A 356 -9.23 -1.64 -15.35
C THR A 356 -8.80 -1.74 -16.81
N ALA A 357 -8.82 -0.62 -17.54
CA ALA A 357 -8.46 -0.61 -18.96
C ALA A 357 -6.99 -0.98 -19.21
N ASP A 358 -6.09 -0.61 -18.28
CA ASP A 358 -4.66 -0.87 -18.42
C ASP A 358 -4.28 -2.28 -17.96
N ILE A 359 -4.99 -2.85 -16.99
CA ILE A 359 -4.88 -4.28 -16.64
C ILE A 359 -5.14 -5.15 -17.86
N ASP A 360 -6.19 -4.84 -18.61
CA ASP A 360 -6.62 -5.61 -19.78
C ASP A 360 -5.88 -5.22 -21.08
N SER A 361 -4.98 -4.25 -20.99
CA SER A 361 -4.29 -3.74 -22.18
C SER A 361 -3.22 -4.71 -22.71
N PRO A 362 -2.96 -4.71 -24.03
CA PRO A 362 -1.82 -5.43 -24.58
C PRO A 362 -0.47 -4.97 -23.99
N ALA A 363 -0.35 -3.71 -23.57
CA ALA A 363 0.85 -3.18 -22.93
C ALA A 363 1.16 -3.91 -21.63
N SER A 364 0.12 -4.22 -20.84
CA SER A 364 0.25 -5.00 -19.61
C SER A 364 0.36 -6.51 -19.90
N LEU A 365 -0.62 -7.09 -20.61
CA LEU A 365 -0.73 -8.55 -20.77
C LEU A 365 0.35 -9.15 -21.66
N ASP A 366 0.84 -8.40 -22.68
CA ASP A 366 1.89 -8.88 -23.57
C ASP A 366 3.31 -8.63 -23.03
N LEU A 367 3.43 -8.01 -21.84
CA LEU A 367 4.72 -7.77 -21.20
C LEU A 367 5.38 -9.13 -20.87
N ALA A 368 6.39 -9.47 -21.64
CA ALA A 368 7.17 -10.69 -21.47
C ALA A 368 8.63 -10.31 -21.29
N THR A 369 9.15 -10.46 -20.08
CA THR A 369 10.53 -10.09 -19.80
C THR A 369 11.46 -11.29 -19.85
N GLU A 370 12.73 -11.07 -20.23
CA GLU A 370 13.76 -12.12 -20.22
C GLU A 370 13.96 -12.69 -18.81
N TYR A 371 13.73 -11.88 -17.79
CA TYR A 371 13.84 -12.29 -16.38
C TYR A 371 12.92 -13.48 -16.07
N PHE A 372 11.71 -13.48 -16.61
CA PHE A 372 10.75 -14.57 -16.47
C PHE A 372 10.79 -15.55 -17.65
N GLY A 373 11.92 -15.62 -18.37
CA GLY A 373 12.11 -16.53 -19.49
C GLY A 373 11.08 -16.34 -20.61
N GLY A 374 10.61 -15.13 -20.83
CA GLY A 374 9.63 -14.78 -21.83
C GLY A 374 8.18 -15.14 -21.47
N GLN A 375 7.89 -15.50 -20.21
CA GLN A 375 6.52 -15.71 -19.76
C GLN A 375 5.79 -14.37 -19.62
N LYS A 376 4.53 -14.32 -20.03
CA LYS A 376 3.60 -13.21 -19.81
C LYS A 376 3.01 -13.31 -18.41
N ILE A 377 3.77 -12.86 -17.41
CA ILE A 377 3.40 -13.02 -15.99
C ILE A 377 2.14 -12.24 -15.60
N ASN A 378 1.85 -11.14 -16.32
CA ASN A 378 0.67 -10.32 -16.03
C ASN A 378 -0.64 -11.04 -16.40
N GLU A 379 -0.63 -12.04 -17.32
CA GLU A 379 -1.79 -12.92 -17.52
C GLU A 379 -2.09 -13.75 -16.24
N VAL A 380 -1.04 -14.15 -15.50
CA VAL A 380 -1.21 -14.85 -14.21
C VAL A 380 -1.72 -13.90 -13.14
N ALA A 381 -1.18 -12.67 -13.08
CA ALA A 381 -1.61 -11.65 -12.14
C ALA A 381 -3.07 -11.24 -12.35
N GLN A 382 -3.51 -11.08 -13.63
CA GLN A 382 -4.90 -10.81 -13.98
C GLN A 382 -5.83 -11.92 -13.49
N ALA A 383 -5.52 -13.18 -13.81
CA ALA A 383 -6.31 -14.34 -13.36
C ALA A 383 -6.34 -14.45 -11.82
N SER A 384 -5.24 -14.07 -11.14
CA SER A 384 -5.20 -13.99 -9.69
C SER A 384 -6.11 -12.88 -9.16
N GLY A 385 -6.12 -11.70 -9.82
CA GLY A 385 -7.01 -10.59 -9.49
C GLY A 385 -8.49 -10.95 -9.59
N GLU A 386 -8.88 -11.69 -10.64
CA GLU A 386 -10.24 -12.20 -10.82
C GLU A 386 -10.67 -13.20 -9.72
N SER A 387 -9.72 -13.84 -9.05
CA SER A 387 -9.95 -14.82 -7.99
C SER A 387 -9.78 -14.28 -6.58
N VAL A 388 -9.56 -12.97 -6.41
CA VAL A 388 -9.49 -12.32 -5.09
C VAL A 388 -10.84 -12.47 -4.38
N SER A 389 -10.78 -13.00 -3.16
CA SER A 389 -11.98 -13.24 -2.35
C SER A 389 -12.60 -11.93 -1.87
N GLU A 390 -13.89 -11.71 -2.11
CA GLU A 390 -14.60 -10.50 -1.68
C GLU A 390 -14.81 -10.43 -0.16
N GLY A 391 -15.11 -9.23 0.35
CA GLY A 391 -15.58 -8.98 1.72
C GLY A 391 -14.47 -8.91 2.77
N TRP A 392 -13.20 -8.81 2.38
CA TRP A 392 -12.12 -8.50 3.30
C TRP A 392 -12.23 -7.07 3.83
N GLN A 393 -11.89 -6.88 5.09
CA GLN A 393 -11.77 -5.57 5.71
C GLN A 393 -10.47 -5.47 6.49
N TYR A 394 -9.81 -4.32 6.38
CA TYR A 394 -8.68 -3.99 7.25
C TYR A 394 -9.17 -3.30 8.52
N LEU A 395 -8.37 -3.41 9.58
CA LEU A 395 -8.62 -2.64 10.81
C LEU A 395 -8.41 -1.14 10.55
N PRO A 396 -9.19 -0.27 11.17
CA PRO A 396 -8.93 1.18 11.10
C PRO A 396 -7.61 1.60 11.76
N PHE A 397 -6.96 0.66 12.45
CA PHE A 397 -5.62 0.78 13.02
C PHE A 397 -4.68 -0.33 12.52
N GLN A 398 -4.76 -0.64 11.22
CA GLN A 398 -4.00 -1.72 10.58
C GLN A 398 -2.48 -1.54 10.70
N VAL A 399 -1.99 -0.30 10.62
CA VAL A 399 -0.56 -0.01 10.80
C VAL A 399 -0.06 -0.45 12.19
N TYR A 400 -0.88 -0.21 13.24
CA TYR A 400 -0.55 -0.72 14.57
C TYR A 400 -0.54 -2.25 14.61
N ALA A 401 -1.53 -2.88 13.98
CA ALA A 401 -1.60 -4.34 13.92
C ALA A 401 -0.32 -4.94 13.29
N GLN A 402 0.16 -4.36 12.20
CA GLN A 402 1.42 -4.76 11.56
C GLN A 402 2.63 -4.48 12.46
N THR A 403 2.67 -3.33 13.13
CA THR A 403 3.79 -2.94 14.00
C THR A 403 4.03 -3.92 15.14
N ILE A 404 2.95 -4.45 15.75
CA ILE A 404 3.06 -5.36 16.90
C ILE A 404 3.10 -6.84 16.51
N PHE A 405 2.87 -7.18 15.25
CA PHE A 405 2.87 -8.57 14.79
C PHE A 405 4.20 -9.29 15.07
N PRO A 406 5.38 -8.68 14.82
CA PRO A 406 6.67 -9.30 15.17
C PRO A 406 6.84 -9.60 16.65
N ASP A 407 6.25 -8.80 17.53
CA ASP A 407 6.34 -8.95 18.99
C ASP A 407 5.32 -9.96 19.55
N THR A 408 4.38 -10.39 18.73
CA THR A 408 3.32 -11.36 19.06
C THR A 408 3.47 -12.63 18.24
N VAL A 409 2.80 -12.73 17.09
CA VAL A 409 2.87 -13.90 16.21
C VAL A 409 4.30 -14.15 15.70
N GLY A 410 5.07 -13.09 15.45
CA GLY A 410 6.48 -13.19 15.02
C GLY A 410 7.37 -13.93 16.04
N GLN A 411 6.99 -13.97 17.31
CA GLN A 411 7.70 -14.79 18.32
C GLN A 411 7.56 -16.28 18.05
N SER A 412 6.41 -16.72 17.50
CA SER A 412 6.24 -18.12 17.09
C SER A 412 7.17 -18.49 15.94
N TYR A 413 7.34 -17.60 14.96
CA TYR A 413 8.32 -17.78 13.88
C TYR A 413 9.76 -17.87 14.42
N ALA A 414 10.14 -16.97 15.33
CA ALA A 414 11.48 -16.92 15.89
C ALA A 414 11.83 -18.16 16.77
N ASN A 415 10.83 -18.79 17.37
CA ASN A 415 10.98 -19.91 18.29
C ASN A 415 10.53 -21.26 17.68
N ASN A 416 10.09 -21.29 16.43
CA ASN A 416 9.55 -22.46 15.73
C ASN A 416 8.41 -23.14 16.52
N THR A 417 7.44 -22.34 16.97
CA THR A 417 6.29 -22.78 17.76
C THR A 417 4.97 -22.49 17.06
N ASP A 418 3.86 -23.04 17.60
CA ASP A 418 2.52 -22.89 17.07
C ASP A 418 2.10 -21.40 16.95
N LEU A 419 1.73 -20.97 15.75
CA LEU A 419 1.28 -19.62 15.44
C LEU A 419 0.00 -19.23 16.19
N ASN A 420 -0.84 -20.22 16.57
CA ASN A 420 -2.10 -19.95 17.27
C ASN A 420 -1.87 -19.35 18.66
N GLU A 421 -0.72 -19.61 19.29
CA GLU A 421 -0.34 -18.97 20.56
C GLU A 421 -0.08 -17.47 20.35
N GLY A 422 0.72 -17.14 19.32
CA GLY A 422 1.00 -15.74 18.97
C GLY A 422 -0.23 -14.95 18.49
N LEU A 423 -1.16 -15.61 17.76
CA LEU A 423 -2.42 -15.00 17.35
C LEU A 423 -3.27 -14.55 18.53
N LYS A 424 -3.28 -15.30 19.62
CA LYS A 424 -3.99 -14.91 20.83
C LYS A 424 -3.40 -13.64 21.45
N ASP A 425 -2.09 -13.57 21.55
CA ASP A 425 -1.40 -12.38 22.07
C ASP A 425 -1.62 -11.17 21.16
N TRP A 426 -1.63 -11.41 19.84
CA TRP A 426 -1.94 -10.36 18.86
C TRP A 426 -3.37 -9.85 19.02
N GLN A 427 -4.36 -10.74 19.13
CA GLN A 427 -5.75 -10.36 19.36
C GLN A 427 -5.91 -9.51 20.63
N ASP A 428 -5.32 -9.95 21.76
CA ASP A 428 -5.40 -9.22 23.03
C ASP A 428 -4.81 -7.80 22.91
N ALA A 429 -3.69 -7.65 22.21
CA ALA A 429 -3.06 -6.36 21.96
C ALA A 429 -3.92 -5.47 21.05
N LEU A 430 -4.52 -6.02 19.99
CA LEU A 430 -5.41 -5.31 19.07
C LEU A 430 -6.67 -4.81 19.79
N VAL A 431 -7.30 -5.67 20.62
CA VAL A 431 -8.47 -5.30 21.42
C VAL A 431 -8.14 -4.14 22.36
N LYS A 432 -7.02 -4.25 23.07
CA LYS A 432 -6.57 -3.20 23.99
C LYS A 432 -6.37 -1.89 23.26
N TYR A 433 -5.57 -1.89 22.17
CA TYR A 433 -5.25 -0.69 21.44
C TYR A 433 -6.49 -0.04 20.82
N GLY A 434 -7.35 -0.82 20.15
CA GLY A 434 -8.56 -0.29 19.52
C GLY A 434 -9.49 0.39 20.53
N ASN A 435 -9.67 -0.21 21.73
CA ASN A 435 -10.45 0.42 22.80
C ASN A 435 -9.78 1.72 23.32
N GLU A 436 -8.44 1.76 23.42
CA GLU A 436 -7.70 2.98 23.80
C GLU A 436 -7.82 4.09 22.74
N GLN A 437 -8.03 3.74 21.46
CA GLN A 437 -8.27 4.69 20.37
C GLN A 437 -9.74 5.13 20.26
N GLY A 438 -10.64 4.60 21.10
CA GLY A 438 -12.06 4.99 21.14
C GLY A 438 -12.98 4.15 20.26
N PHE A 439 -12.50 3.02 19.73
CA PHE A 439 -13.33 2.00 19.09
C PHE A 439 -14.01 1.11 20.14
N GLU A 440 -15.16 0.53 19.79
CA GLU A 440 -15.79 -0.56 20.54
C GLU A 440 -15.30 -1.90 19.97
N VAL A 441 -14.22 -2.45 20.54
CA VAL A 441 -13.64 -3.68 20.04
C VAL A 441 -14.17 -4.88 20.81
N VAL A 442 -14.75 -5.84 20.08
CA VAL A 442 -15.26 -7.11 20.61
C VAL A 442 -14.59 -8.29 19.92
N THR A 443 -14.48 -9.42 20.63
CA THR A 443 -13.98 -10.70 20.10
C THR A 443 -15.10 -11.70 19.93
N LYS A 444 -14.93 -12.62 18.99
CA LYS A 444 -15.78 -13.84 18.88
C LYS A 444 -15.02 -15.06 19.35
#